data_96fc1105f63658df546ad92aeec693dd
#
_entry.id   96fc1105f63658df546ad92aeec693dd
#
_cell.length_a   1.000
_cell.length_b   1.000
_cell.length_c   1.000
_cell.angle_alpha   90.00
_cell.angle_beta   90.00
_cell.angle_gamma   90.00
#
_symmetry.space_group_name_H-M   'P 1'
#
loop_
_entity.id
_entity.type
_entity.pdbx_description
1 polymer ?
#
loop_
_entity_poly.entity_id
_entity_poly.type
_entity_poly.pdbx_seq_one_letter_code
_entity_poly.pdbx_strand_id
1 'polypeptide(L)'
;MVDLLPAQSQGWQKVESIALEHFSRAGLQEIRTPIIEQTELFSRGIGENTDVVGKEMYSFDDRGGRSCTLRPEGTASVARSIVQHGLLNKGPQRLWYRGPMFRYERPQAGRQRQFHQIGVEFVGLASVMSDAEVISIAWNFLKDVGLNDLTLEINSLGSNEDRNIFKEELKDWLNQRFDLLDEDSQKRINVNPLRILDSKNNSTKELLSEAPSLNDFLSNESKTRFDYLQELLVNLKIPYEINYNLVRGLDYYSHTAFEITSDHLGSQATVCGGGRYDGLISELGGPQAPSIGWAIGMERLIILAGDKILQSKSPDVYVIHKGKKAEQLALEITCQLRSSNLIIELDYSGSSFSKQFKRADKSRAKWALVIGEDEVSKGQLLMKKLRDKQKDEESREYIFSKGDLDQLIKKLIA
;
A
#
# COMPACT_ATOMS: atom_id res chain seq x y z
N MET A 1 -8.83 -1.07 -15.60
CA MET A 1 -8.35 -2.26 -14.88
C MET A 1 -7.20 -2.82 -15.67
N VAL A 2 -6.16 -3.28 -15.00
CA VAL A 2 -4.92 -3.78 -15.64
C VAL A 2 -4.54 -5.08 -14.95
N ASP A 3 -4.03 -6.05 -15.71
CA ASP A 3 -3.52 -7.29 -15.16
C ASP A 3 -2.14 -7.08 -14.51
N LEU A 4 -1.88 -7.76 -13.41
CA LEU A 4 -0.56 -7.85 -12.81
C LEU A 4 0.14 -9.11 -13.33
N LEU A 5 1.06 -8.91 -14.26
CA LEU A 5 1.82 -10.02 -14.86
C LEU A 5 2.89 -10.56 -13.89
N PRO A 6 3.40 -11.80 -14.10
CA PRO A 6 4.34 -12.45 -13.17
C PRO A 6 5.56 -11.61 -12.79
N ALA A 7 6.14 -10.86 -13.72
CA ALA A 7 7.28 -9.99 -13.43
C ALA A 7 6.92 -8.84 -12.47
N GLN A 8 5.71 -8.27 -12.60
CA GLN A 8 5.22 -7.21 -11.73
C GLN A 8 4.80 -7.76 -10.38
N SER A 9 4.16 -8.93 -10.35
CA SER A 9 3.68 -9.56 -9.11
C SER A 9 4.80 -9.80 -8.08
N GLN A 10 6.04 -9.99 -8.51
CA GLN A 10 7.18 -10.14 -7.60
C GLN A 10 7.43 -8.87 -6.78
N GLY A 11 7.36 -7.69 -7.39
CA GLY A 11 7.46 -6.41 -6.69
C GLY A 11 6.33 -6.23 -5.67
N TRP A 12 5.11 -6.61 -6.04
CA TRP A 12 3.95 -6.58 -5.14
C TRP A 12 4.16 -7.49 -3.91
N GLN A 13 4.54 -8.74 -4.12
CA GLN A 13 4.85 -9.69 -3.05
C GLN A 13 5.95 -9.18 -2.12
N LYS A 14 6.96 -8.50 -2.67
CA LYS A 14 8.03 -7.90 -1.87
C LYS A 14 7.50 -6.80 -0.96
N VAL A 15 6.71 -5.85 -1.48
CA VAL A 15 6.09 -4.78 -0.69
C VAL A 15 5.14 -5.36 0.36
N GLU A 16 4.32 -6.34 -0.01
CA GLU A 16 3.41 -7.01 0.92
C GLU A 16 4.15 -7.75 2.05
N SER A 17 5.30 -8.35 1.75
CA SER A 17 6.15 -9.00 2.77
C SER A 17 6.75 -7.96 3.73
N ILE A 18 7.24 -6.83 3.20
CA ILE A 18 7.74 -5.72 4.02
C ILE A 18 6.62 -5.18 4.91
N ALA A 19 5.41 -4.98 4.37
CA ALA A 19 4.26 -4.50 5.11
C ALA A 19 3.90 -5.45 6.27
N LEU A 20 3.79 -6.76 5.99
CA LEU A 20 3.47 -7.78 6.99
C LEU A 20 4.50 -7.76 8.14
N GLU A 21 5.78 -7.71 7.82
CA GLU A 21 6.85 -7.69 8.82
C GLU A 21 6.86 -6.38 9.61
N HIS A 22 6.77 -5.23 8.92
CA HIS A 22 6.81 -3.90 9.54
C HIS A 22 5.64 -3.69 10.51
N PHE A 23 4.41 -4.00 10.08
CA PHE A 23 3.21 -3.82 10.90
C PHE A 23 3.12 -4.84 12.04
N SER A 24 3.60 -6.06 11.83
CA SER A 24 3.68 -7.05 12.93
C SER A 24 4.63 -6.59 14.03
N ARG A 25 5.78 -6.00 13.69
CA ARG A 25 6.71 -5.40 14.67
C ARG A 25 6.09 -4.21 15.42
N ALA A 26 5.20 -3.47 14.78
CA ALA A 26 4.43 -2.39 15.41
C ALA A 26 3.21 -2.90 16.21
N GLY A 27 2.97 -4.22 16.28
CA GLY A 27 1.87 -4.82 17.03
C GLY A 27 0.49 -4.65 16.38
N LEU A 28 0.43 -4.39 15.06
CA LEU A 28 -0.82 -4.27 14.34
C LEU A 28 -1.35 -5.65 13.92
N GLN A 29 -2.67 -5.80 13.93
CA GLN A 29 -3.36 -7.01 13.47
C GLN A 29 -3.97 -6.79 12.08
N GLU A 30 -3.82 -7.77 11.19
CA GLU A 30 -4.44 -7.71 9.86
C GLU A 30 -5.96 -7.89 9.98
N ILE A 31 -6.73 -7.01 9.33
CA ILE A 31 -8.16 -7.17 9.13
C ILE A 31 -8.47 -7.25 7.64
N ARG A 32 -9.38 -8.13 7.25
CA ARG A 32 -9.86 -8.28 5.88
C ARG A 32 -11.36 -8.11 5.84
N THR A 33 -11.81 -7.07 5.16
CA THR A 33 -13.23 -6.76 4.97
C THR A 33 -13.71 -7.20 3.59
N PRO A 34 -15.03 -7.43 3.39
CA PRO A 34 -15.59 -7.72 2.08
C PRO A 34 -15.26 -6.67 1.04
N ILE A 35 -15.23 -7.06 -0.23
CA ILE A 35 -15.05 -6.14 -1.37
C ILE A 35 -16.37 -5.44 -1.70
N ILE A 36 -17.49 -6.12 -1.50
CA ILE A 36 -18.84 -5.62 -1.71
C ILE A 36 -19.43 -5.26 -0.36
N GLU A 37 -19.92 -4.03 -0.23
CA GLU A 37 -20.57 -3.50 0.96
C GLU A 37 -21.93 -2.87 0.58
N GLN A 38 -22.77 -2.58 1.56
CA GLN A 38 -23.98 -1.79 1.32
C GLN A 38 -23.57 -0.35 0.93
N THR A 39 -24.25 0.20 -0.08
CA THR A 39 -23.94 1.56 -0.57
C THR A 39 -24.05 2.62 0.53
N GLU A 40 -25.02 2.45 1.43
CA GLU A 40 -25.25 3.37 2.57
C GLU A 40 -24.03 3.51 3.48
N LEU A 41 -23.19 2.45 3.61
CA LEU A 41 -21.95 2.53 4.40
C LEU A 41 -21.07 3.70 3.94
N PHE A 42 -20.92 3.84 2.63
CA PHE A 42 -20.03 4.86 2.07
C PHE A 42 -20.70 6.23 2.02
N SER A 43 -22.00 6.30 1.72
CA SER A 43 -22.75 7.57 1.74
C SER A 43 -22.70 8.22 3.11
N ARG A 44 -22.93 7.45 4.18
CA ARG A 44 -22.86 7.93 5.56
C ARG A 44 -21.44 8.18 6.03
N GLY A 45 -20.54 7.23 5.77
CA GLY A 45 -19.19 7.26 6.34
C GLY A 45 -18.23 8.22 5.62
N ILE A 46 -18.36 8.40 4.30
CA ILE A 46 -17.44 9.23 3.50
C ILE A 46 -17.98 10.66 3.33
N GLY A 47 -19.31 10.80 3.31
CA GLY A 47 -20.03 12.03 3.05
C GLY A 47 -20.66 12.06 1.64
N GLU A 48 -21.97 12.34 1.58
CA GLU A 48 -22.76 12.33 0.33
C GLU A 48 -22.25 13.32 -0.71
N ASN A 49 -21.65 14.43 -0.28
CA ASN A 49 -21.18 15.51 -1.14
C ASN A 49 -19.73 15.35 -1.61
N THR A 50 -19.10 14.19 -1.34
CA THR A 50 -17.74 13.92 -1.83
C THR A 50 -17.76 13.45 -3.28
N ASP A 51 -16.69 13.72 -4.04
CA ASP A 51 -16.57 13.22 -5.41
C ASP A 51 -16.60 11.68 -5.46
N VAL A 52 -16.06 11.03 -4.42
CA VAL A 52 -16.06 9.56 -4.29
C VAL A 52 -17.48 9.02 -4.28
N VAL A 53 -18.35 9.55 -3.42
CA VAL A 53 -19.75 9.09 -3.31
C VAL A 53 -20.58 9.57 -4.49
N GLY A 54 -20.44 10.83 -4.91
CA GLY A 54 -21.27 11.41 -5.95
C GLY A 54 -20.99 10.93 -7.37
N LYS A 55 -19.75 10.51 -7.69
CA LYS A 55 -19.32 10.28 -9.08
C LYS A 55 -18.46 9.02 -9.30
N GLU A 56 -17.81 8.47 -8.26
CA GLU A 56 -16.75 7.48 -8.45
C GLU A 56 -17.10 6.08 -7.94
N MET A 57 -18.22 5.88 -7.25
CA MET A 57 -18.62 4.56 -6.77
C MET A 57 -19.12 3.65 -7.90
N TYR A 58 -18.76 2.37 -7.83
CA TYR A 58 -19.37 1.30 -8.61
C TYR A 58 -20.50 0.68 -7.81
N SER A 59 -21.72 1.18 -7.98
CA SER A 59 -22.90 0.72 -7.27
C SER A 59 -23.83 -0.07 -8.19
N PHE A 60 -24.51 -1.09 -7.62
CA PHE A 60 -25.45 -1.96 -8.32
C PHE A 60 -26.42 -2.57 -7.31
N ASP A 61 -27.57 -3.02 -7.78
CA ASP A 61 -28.50 -3.74 -6.93
C ASP A 61 -28.22 -5.25 -6.96
N ASP A 62 -28.25 -5.87 -5.78
CA ASP A 62 -28.16 -7.32 -5.69
C ASP A 62 -29.50 -7.97 -6.09
N ARG A 63 -29.54 -9.31 -6.18
CA ARG A 63 -30.77 -10.04 -6.54
C ARG A 63 -31.92 -9.83 -5.54
N GLY A 64 -31.63 -9.38 -4.35
CA GLY A 64 -32.61 -9.05 -3.30
C GLY A 64 -33.06 -7.59 -3.31
N GLY A 65 -32.61 -6.78 -4.29
CA GLY A 65 -32.94 -5.36 -4.42
C GLY A 65 -32.21 -4.45 -3.43
N ARG A 66 -31.11 -4.92 -2.83
CA ARG A 66 -30.27 -4.10 -1.94
C ARG A 66 -29.19 -3.39 -2.74
N SER A 67 -29.03 -2.09 -2.53
CA SER A 67 -27.96 -1.34 -3.17
C SER A 67 -26.60 -1.70 -2.56
N CYS A 68 -25.70 -2.18 -3.40
CA CYS A 68 -24.37 -2.62 -3.08
C CYS A 68 -23.34 -1.80 -3.84
N THR A 69 -22.14 -1.66 -3.27
CA THR A 69 -21.04 -0.91 -3.85
C THR A 69 -19.74 -1.68 -3.71
N LEU A 70 -18.94 -1.71 -4.78
CA LEU A 70 -17.54 -2.11 -4.68
C LEU A 70 -16.79 -1.06 -3.86
N ARG A 71 -16.17 -1.46 -2.76
CA ARG A 71 -15.55 -0.52 -1.79
C ARG A 71 -14.58 0.46 -2.48
N PRO A 72 -14.79 1.78 -2.33
CA PRO A 72 -13.90 2.79 -2.91
C PRO A 72 -12.67 3.10 -2.03
N GLU A 73 -12.69 2.65 -0.76
CA GLU A 73 -11.62 2.79 0.22
C GLU A 73 -11.81 1.77 1.37
N GLY A 74 -10.82 1.67 2.29
CA GLY A 74 -10.83 0.64 3.32
C GLY A 74 -11.36 1.08 4.69
N THR A 75 -11.19 2.35 5.06
CA THR A 75 -11.46 2.87 6.41
C THR A 75 -12.92 2.66 6.84
N ALA A 76 -13.90 3.01 5.99
CA ALA A 76 -15.32 2.83 6.30
C ALA A 76 -15.68 1.35 6.52
N SER A 77 -15.12 0.45 5.71
CA SER A 77 -15.32 -1.00 5.88
C SER A 77 -14.72 -1.52 7.19
N VAL A 78 -13.55 -1.02 7.58
CA VAL A 78 -12.91 -1.35 8.87
C VAL A 78 -13.77 -0.81 10.02
N ALA A 79 -14.20 0.46 9.95
CA ALA A 79 -15.06 1.08 10.95
C ALA A 79 -16.37 0.31 11.14
N ARG A 80 -17.06 -0.05 10.04
CA ARG A 80 -18.25 -0.90 10.08
C ARG A 80 -17.97 -2.25 10.76
N SER A 81 -16.85 -2.89 10.43
CA SER A 81 -16.48 -4.18 11.02
C SER A 81 -16.27 -4.08 12.53
N ILE A 82 -15.62 -2.99 12.99
CA ILE A 82 -15.40 -2.71 14.41
C ILE A 82 -16.73 -2.57 15.15
N VAL A 83 -17.68 -1.81 14.59
CA VAL A 83 -19.02 -1.63 15.17
C VAL A 83 -19.80 -2.94 15.19
N GLN A 84 -19.89 -3.61 14.03
CA GLN A 84 -20.68 -4.82 13.87
C GLN A 84 -20.23 -5.96 14.78
N HIS A 85 -18.93 -6.10 15.02
CA HIS A 85 -18.38 -7.17 15.84
C HIS A 85 -18.04 -6.73 17.27
N GLY A 86 -18.35 -5.50 17.65
CA GLY A 86 -18.09 -4.97 19.00
C GLY A 86 -16.61 -5.02 19.39
N LEU A 87 -15.69 -4.80 18.45
CA LEU A 87 -14.26 -4.99 18.72
C LEU A 87 -13.74 -4.06 19.81
N LEU A 88 -14.31 -2.87 19.96
CA LEU A 88 -13.96 -1.91 21.02
C LEU A 88 -14.31 -2.41 22.43
N ASN A 89 -15.18 -3.39 22.59
CA ASN A 89 -15.44 -4.01 23.89
C ASN A 89 -14.20 -4.74 24.46
N LYS A 90 -13.22 -5.04 23.60
CA LYS A 90 -11.95 -5.66 23.98
C LYS A 90 -10.82 -4.64 24.18
N GLY A 91 -11.13 -3.34 24.04
CA GLY A 91 -10.18 -2.24 24.12
C GLY A 91 -9.88 -1.60 22.78
N PRO A 92 -8.96 -0.62 22.75
CA PRO A 92 -8.54 0.05 21.53
C PRO A 92 -8.02 -0.93 20.47
N GLN A 93 -8.25 -0.62 19.20
CA GLN A 93 -7.85 -1.45 18.08
C GLN A 93 -6.69 -0.83 17.31
N ARG A 94 -5.72 -1.66 16.91
CA ARG A 94 -4.58 -1.30 16.08
C ARG A 94 -4.56 -2.26 14.89
N LEU A 95 -5.14 -1.82 13.79
CA LEU A 95 -5.42 -2.67 12.65
C LEU A 95 -4.67 -2.20 11.41
N TRP A 96 -4.38 -3.12 10.52
CA TRP A 96 -3.96 -2.81 9.17
C TRP A 96 -4.71 -3.69 8.16
N TYR A 97 -4.86 -3.19 6.96
CA TYR A 97 -5.54 -3.91 5.89
C TYR A 97 -4.80 -3.75 4.57
N ARG A 98 -5.08 -4.65 3.64
CA ARG A 98 -4.69 -4.53 2.23
C ARG A 98 -5.76 -5.14 1.34
N GLY A 99 -5.83 -4.67 0.10
CA GLY A 99 -6.70 -5.27 -0.89
C GLY A 99 -7.15 -4.30 -1.98
N PRO A 100 -7.95 -4.81 -2.93
CA PRO A 100 -8.45 -4.02 -4.04
C PRO A 100 -9.53 -3.04 -3.60
N MET A 101 -9.49 -1.85 -4.21
CA MET A 101 -10.46 -0.76 -4.13
C MET A 101 -10.93 -0.37 -5.53
N PHE A 102 -12.06 0.30 -5.64
CA PHE A 102 -12.70 0.57 -6.92
C PHE A 102 -13.23 2.01 -6.99
N ARG A 103 -12.71 2.80 -7.94
CA ARG A 103 -13.18 4.17 -8.20
C ARG A 103 -13.30 4.42 -9.69
N TYR A 104 -14.38 5.05 -10.12
CA TYR A 104 -14.59 5.44 -11.51
C TYR A 104 -13.84 6.73 -11.84
N GLU A 105 -12.53 6.70 -11.69
CA GLU A 105 -11.65 7.81 -12.02
C GLU A 105 -11.15 7.74 -13.47
N ARG A 106 -10.67 8.89 -13.97
CA ARG A 106 -9.93 8.91 -15.25
C ARG A 106 -8.59 8.21 -15.06
N PRO A 107 -8.28 7.17 -15.87
CA PRO A 107 -7.01 6.45 -15.77
C PRO A 107 -5.82 7.39 -16.01
N GLN A 108 -4.84 7.32 -15.10
CA GLN A 108 -3.57 8.05 -15.18
C GLN A 108 -2.46 7.16 -14.58
N ALA A 109 -1.19 7.57 -14.70
CA ALA A 109 -0.09 6.89 -14.05
C ALA A 109 -0.34 6.79 -12.53
N GLY A 110 -0.38 5.57 -11.99
CA GLY A 110 -0.67 5.31 -10.58
C GLY A 110 -2.13 5.51 -10.15
N ARG A 111 -3.08 5.79 -11.09
CA ARG A 111 -4.53 5.83 -10.84
C ARG A 111 -5.24 4.89 -11.78
N GLN A 112 -5.88 3.89 -11.21
CA GLN A 112 -6.66 2.88 -11.92
C GLN A 112 -8.06 2.77 -11.32
N ARG A 113 -9.02 2.30 -12.12
CA ARG A 113 -10.39 2.08 -11.65
C ARG A 113 -10.52 0.93 -10.64
N GLN A 114 -9.68 -0.08 -10.78
CA GLN A 114 -9.37 -1.04 -9.73
C GLN A 114 -7.93 -0.77 -9.31
N PHE A 115 -7.72 -0.47 -8.06
CA PHE A 115 -6.41 -0.21 -7.47
C PHE A 115 -6.33 -0.89 -6.11
N HIS A 116 -5.15 -0.94 -5.51
CA HIS A 116 -4.97 -1.58 -4.22
C HIS A 116 -4.53 -0.56 -3.17
N GLN A 117 -5.03 -0.75 -1.97
CA GLN A 117 -4.58 0.02 -0.82
C GLN A 117 -3.93 -0.90 0.22
N ILE A 118 -2.92 -0.34 0.90
CA ILE A 118 -2.51 -0.73 2.24
C ILE A 118 -2.90 0.41 3.16
N GLY A 119 -3.52 0.11 4.31
CA GLY A 119 -3.91 1.12 5.30
C GLY A 119 -3.72 0.64 6.72
N VAL A 120 -3.61 1.59 7.63
CA VAL A 120 -3.49 1.40 9.08
C VAL A 120 -4.56 2.22 9.76
N GLU A 121 -5.22 1.63 10.75
CA GLU A 121 -6.28 2.28 11.53
C GLU A 121 -6.07 2.02 13.02
N PHE A 122 -5.91 3.09 13.79
CA PHE A 122 -5.91 3.08 15.26
C PHE A 122 -7.25 3.63 15.72
N VAL A 123 -8.03 2.85 16.45
CA VAL A 123 -9.39 3.17 16.85
C VAL A 123 -9.55 3.04 18.35
N GLY A 124 -10.15 4.06 18.99
CA GLY A 124 -10.30 4.15 20.45
C GLY A 124 -9.10 4.78 21.16
N LEU A 125 -8.25 5.53 20.45
CA LEU A 125 -7.06 6.18 20.99
C LEU A 125 -7.12 7.71 20.81
N ALA A 126 -7.37 8.44 21.91
CA ALA A 126 -7.53 9.89 21.92
C ALA A 126 -6.21 10.68 21.97
N SER A 127 -5.13 10.04 22.43
CA SER A 127 -3.84 10.71 22.64
C SER A 127 -3.20 11.16 21.34
N VAL A 128 -2.61 12.36 21.32
CA VAL A 128 -1.78 12.87 20.21
C VAL A 128 -0.56 11.97 19.94
N MET A 129 -0.13 11.21 20.95
CA MET A 129 0.94 10.20 20.75
C MET A 129 0.53 9.16 19.71
N SER A 130 -0.76 8.80 19.63
CA SER A 130 -1.25 7.88 18.58
C SER A 130 -1.14 8.49 17.19
N ASP A 131 -1.30 9.80 17.06
CA ASP A 131 -1.16 10.52 15.79
C ASP A 131 0.30 10.46 15.31
N ALA A 132 1.24 10.79 16.21
CA ALA A 132 2.67 10.72 15.91
C ALA A 132 3.13 9.28 15.61
N GLU A 133 2.64 8.28 16.35
CA GLU A 133 2.96 6.86 16.10
C GLU A 133 2.45 6.40 14.71
N VAL A 134 1.20 6.72 14.36
CA VAL A 134 0.60 6.35 13.08
C VAL A 134 1.34 6.99 11.91
N ILE A 135 1.75 8.26 12.02
CA ILE A 135 2.61 8.96 11.05
C ILE A 135 3.98 8.27 10.96
N SER A 136 4.59 7.95 12.10
CA SER A 136 5.89 7.28 12.18
C SER A 136 5.86 5.89 11.49
N ILE A 137 4.79 5.13 11.68
CA ILE A 137 4.61 3.82 11.02
C ILE A 137 4.57 4.01 9.50
N ALA A 138 3.81 4.99 8.99
CA ALA A 138 3.77 5.28 7.55
C ALA A 138 5.14 5.69 7.01
N TRP A 139 5.80 6.63 7.69
CA TRP A 139 7.11 7.15 7.30
C TRP A 139 8.18 6.07 7.21
N ASN A 140 8.27 5.25 8.26
CA ASN A 140 9.27 4.19 8.31
C ASN A 140 8.95 3.04 7.35
N PHE A 141 7.67 2.69 7.16
CA PHE A 141 7.27 1.72 6.15
C PHE A 141 7.70 2.14 4.74
N LEU A 142 7.48 3.38 4.37
CA LEU A 142 7.90 3.90 3.06
C LEU A 142 9.43 3.85 2.91
N LYS A 143 10.19 4.13 3.97
CA LYS A 143 11.64 3.96 3.98
C LYS A 143 12.09 2.51 3.85
N ASP A 144 11.42 1.58 4.52
CA ASP A 144 11.70 0.14 4.42
C ASP A 144 11.43 -0.39 2.99
N VAL A 145 10.47 0.19 2.28
CA VAL A 145 10.24 -0.08 0.85
C VAL A 145 11.33 0.51 -0.05
N GLY A 146 12.15 1.44 0.48
CA GLY A 146 13.28 2.05 -0.21
C GLY A 146 13.03 3.46 -0.76
N LEU A 147 11.97 4.14 -0.32
CA LEU A 147 11.72 5.54 -0.68
C LEU A 147 12.47 6.47 0.28
N ASN A 148 13.28 7.38 -0.27
CA ASN A 148 14.09 8.32 0.53
C ASN A 148 13.68 9.78 0.32
N ASP A 149 13.20 10.12 -0.87
CA ASP A 149 12.82 11.49 -1.25
C ASP A 149 11.35 11.70 -0.92
N LEU A 150 11.07 11.92 0.38
CA LEU A 150 9.73 12.04 0.93
C LEU A 150 9.61 13.37 1.68
N THR A 151 8.49 14.05 1.49
CA THR A 151 8.08 15.21 2.27
C THR A 151 6.82 14.86 3.06
N LEU A 152 6.84 15.07 4.38
CA LEU A 152 5.66 14.97 5.24
C LEU A 152 5.04 16.35 5.37
N GLU A 153 3.81 16.51 4.91
CA GLU A 153 2.99 17.69 5.14
C GLU A 153 1.96 17.40 6.23
N ILE A 154 1.80 18.32 7.17
CA ILE A 154 0.83 18.20 8.27
C ILE A 154 -0.05 19.44 8.36
N ASN A 155 -1.28 19.26 8.83
CA ASN A 155 -2.21 20.34 9.15
C ASN A 155 -3.10 19.94 10.32
N SER A 156 -3.73 20.93 10.96
CA SER A 156 -4.84 20.72 11.89
C SER A 156 -6.15 21.20 11.25
N LEU A 157 -7.12 20.30 11.15
CA LEU A 157 -8.48 20.61 10.70
C LEU A 157 -9.37 21.07 11.86
N GLY A 158 -8.83 21.16 13.08
CA GLY A 158 -9.55 21.51 14.28
C GLY A 158 -10.65 20.52 14.71
N SER A 159 -11.39 20.90 15.73
CA SER A 159 -12.59 20.20 16.15
C SER A 159 -13.74 20.42 15.13
N ASN A 160 -14.86 19.74 15.32
CA ASN A 160 -16.06 20.00 14.51
C ASN A 160 -16.59 21.44 14.72
N GLU A 161 -16.46 21.97 15.95
CA GLU A 161 -16.82 23.35 16.27
C GLU A 161 -15.92 24.34 15.53
N ASP A 162 -14.59 24.16 15.60
CA ASP A 162 -13.63 25.01 14.90
C ASP A 162 -13.93 25.04 13.39
N ARG A 163 -14.18 23.85 12.81
CA ARG A 163 -14.51 23.73 11.38
C ARG A 163 -15.84 24.39 11.01
N ASN A 164 -16.86 24.30 11.85
CA ASN A 164 -18.13 24.93 11.57
C ASN A 164 -18.01 26.45 11.59
N ILE A 165 -17.28 27.02 12.55
CA ILE A 165 -17.01 28.47 12.60
C ILE A 165 -16.26 28.89 11.32
N PHE A 166 -15.18 28.19 10.97
CA PHE A 166 -14.41 28.50 9.78
C PHE A 166 -15.24 28.35 8.48
N LYS A 167 -16.09 27.33 8.41
CA LYS A 167 -16.94 27.07 7.24
C LYS A 167 -17.90 28.22 6.96
N GLU A 168 -18.52 28.80 7.99
CA GLU A 168 -19.40 29.94 7.82
C GLU A 168 -18.62 31.20 7.39
N GLU A 169 -17.49 31.48 8.01
CA GLU A 169 -16.63 32.61 7.63
C GLU A 169 -16.10 32.47 6.20
N LEU A 170 -15.62 31.29 5.83
CA LEU A 170 -15.16 31.00 4.45
C LEU A 170 -16.30 31.18 3.45
N LYS A 171 -17.51 30.71 3.79
CA LYS A 171 -18.69 30.84 2.94
C LYS A 171 -19.05 32.31 2.70
N ASP A 172 -19.03 33.13 3.75
CA ASP A 172 -19.28 34.54 3.64
C ASP A 172 -18.23 35.25 2.80
N TRP A 173 -16.96 34.91 3.00
CA TRP A 173 -15.85 35.45 2.22
C TRP A 173 -15.95 35.09 0.74
N LEU A 174 -16.32 33.81 0.39
CA LEU A 174 -16.52 33.33 -0.96
C LEU A 174 -17.72 33.98 -1.64
N ASN A 175 -18.86 34.18 -0.91
CA ASN A 175 -20.03 34.84 -1.46
C ASN A 175 -19.77 36.29 -1.87
N GLN A 176 -18.92 37.02 -1.14
CA GLN A 176 -18.50 38.37 -1.52
C GLN A 176 -17.67 38.41 -2.80
N ARG A 177 -17.16 37.29 -3.22
CA ARG A 177 -16.26 37.11 -4.41
C ARG A 177 -16.84 36.13 -5.43
N PHE A 178 -18.15 35.90 -5.39
CA PHE A 178 -18.84 34.86 -6.17
C PHE A 178 -18.48 34.92 -7.66
N ASP A 179 -18.48 36.10 -8.26
CA ASP A 179 -18.24 36.32 -9.70
C ASP A 179 -16.78 36.09 -10.12
N LEU A 180 -15.86 36.00 -9.16
CA LEU A 180 -14.43 35.70 -9.41
C LEU A 180 -14.10 34.22 -9.35
N LEU A 181 -15.05 33.37 -8.91
CA LEU A 181 -14.88 31.93 -8.78
C LEU A 181 -15.24 31.22 -10.10
N ASP A 182 -14.59 30.09 -10.34
CA ASP A 182 -15.02 29.19 -11.42
C ASP A 182 -16.40 28.56 -11.10
N GLU A 183 -17.11 28.11 -12.16
CA GLU A 183 -18.48 27.59 -12.05
C GLU A 183 -18.61 26.40 -11.08
N ASP A 184 -17.59 25.56 -10.97
CA ASP A 184 -17.60 24.39 -10.08
C ASP A 184 -17.48 24.85 -8.63
N SER A 185 -16.62 25.83 -8.36
CA SER A 185 -16.46 26.48 -7.06
C SER A 185 -17.72 27.22 -6.62
N GLN A 186 -18.36 27.97 -7.53
CA GLN A 186 -19.63 28.64 -7.26
C GLN A 186 -20.73 27.68 -6.78
N LYS A 187 -20.86 26.52 -7.43
CA LYS A 187 -21.82 25.46 -7.05
C LYS A 187 -21.52 24.87 -5.68
N ARG A 188 -20.24 24.83 -5.29
CA ARG A 188 -19.78 24.22 -4.03
C ARG A 188 -19.94 25.12 -2.80
N ILE A 189 -20.08 26.43 -2.94
CA ILE A 189 -20.15 27.37 -1.80
C ILE A 189 -21.19 26.93 -0.75
N ASN A 190 -22.38 26.55 -1.20
CA ASN A 190 -23.49 26.18 -0.32
C ASN A 190 -23.51 24.69 0.05
N VAL A 191 -22.74 23.85 -0.65
CA VAL A 191 -22.74 22.40 -0.45
C VAL A 191 -21.54 21.99 0.42
N ASN A 192 -20.34 22.40 0.02
CA ASN A 192 -19.11 22.10 0.74
C ASN A 192 -18.01 23.14 0.42
N PRO A 193 -18.02 24.31 1.06
CA PRO A 193 -17.08 25.40 0.78
C PRO A 193 -15.63 25.01 1.04
N LEU A 194 -15.35 24.10 1.99
CA LEU A 194 -13.99 23.64 2.28
C LEU A 194 -13.32 22.95 1.09
N ARG A 195 -14.11 22.36 0.19
CA ARG A 195 -13.60 21.73 -1.04
C ARG A 195 -13.10 22.73 -2.08
N ILE A 196 -13.49 23.99 -1.96
CA ILE A 196 -13.02 25.05 -2.86
C ILE A 196 -11.55 25.32 -2.58
N LEU A 197 -11.07 25.13 -1.34
CA LEU A 197 -9.66 25.29 -0.98
C LEU A 197 -8.72 24.36 -1.75
N ASP A 198 -9.19 23.20 -2.23
CA ASP A 198 -8.46 22.26 -3.08
C ASP A 198 -8.75 22.46 -4.59
N SER A 199 -9.24 23.65 -4.98
CA SER A 199 -9.51 23.92 -6.40
C SER A 199 -8.23 23.82 -7.24
N LYS A 200 -8.37 23.22 -8.43
CA LYS A 200 -7.30 23.14 -9.43
C LYS A 200 -7.32 24.27 -10.44
N ASN A 201 -8.33 25.12 -10.37
CA ASN A 201 -8.45 26.29 -11.24
C ASN A 201 -7.45 27.37 -10.80
N ASN A 202 -6.62 27.87 -11.70
CA ASN A 202 -5.56 28.83 -11.37
C ASN A 202 -6.10 30.15 -10.82
N SER A 203 -7.16 30.70 -11.42
CA SER A 203 -7.76 31.96 -10.95
C SER A 203 -8.38 31.81 -9.56
N THR A 204 -9.05 30.70 -9.30
CA THR A 204 -9.57 30.39 -7.97
C THR A 204 -8.44 30.18 -6.94
N LYS A 205 -7.34 29.54 -7.31
CA LYS A 205 -6.15 29.40 -6.43
C LYS A 205 -5.52 30.73 -6.06
N GLU A 206 -5.37 31.60 -7.02
CA GLU A 206 -4.85 32.96 -6.78
C GLU A 206 -5.76 33.72 -5.80
N LEU A 207 -7.06 33.66 -6.02
CA LEU A 207 -8.05 34.27 -5.13
C LEU A 207 -7.96 33.68 -3.70
N LEU A 208 -7.85 32.37 -3.56
CA LEU A 208 -7.79 31.67 -2.27
C LEU A 208 -6.52 31.97 -1.47
N SER A 209 -5.47 32.55 -2.06
CA SER A 209 -4.30 33.01 -1.32
C SER A 209 -4.63 34.12 -0.30
N GLU A 210 -5.75 34.82 -0.50
CA GLU A 210 -6.26 35.88 0.40
C GLU A 210 -7.39 35.38 1.29
N ALA A 211 -7.77 34.09 1.21
CA ALA A 211 -8.86 33.54 2.00
C ALA A 211 -8.49 33.43 3.48
N PRO A 212 -9.48 33.49 4.38
CA PRO A 212 -9.23 33.22 5.79
C PRO A 212 -8.64 31.83 5.97
N SER A 213 -7.70 31.71 6.90
CA SER A 213 -7.04 30.41 7.20
C SER A 213 -7.79 29.70 8.33
N LEU A 214 -8.01 28.39 8.19
CA LEU A 214 -8.57 27.57 9.27
C LEU A 214 -7.78 27.72 10.59
N ASN A 215 -6.47 27.93 10.49
CA ASN A 215 -5.59 28.07 11.65
C ASN A 215 -5.99 29.26 12.56
N ASP A 216 -6.57 30.33 11.99
CA ASP A 216 -7.01 31.50 12.75
C ASP A 216 -8.23 31.20 13.59
N PHE A 217 -9.02 30.19 13.26
CA PHE A 217 -10.26 29.78 13.91
C PHE A 217 -10.09 28.57 14.84
N LEU A 218 -8.88 28.02 14.95
CA LEU A 218 -8.61 26.92 15.87
C LEU A 218 -8.76 27.39 17.32
N SER A 219 -9.48 26.61 18.13
CA SER A 219 -9.52 26.75 19.57
C SER A 219 -8.14 26.55 20.20
N ASN A 220 -7.96 27.04 21.43
CA ASN A 220 -6.71 26.83 22.17
C ASN A 220 -6.42 25.34 22.35
N GLU A 221 -7.43 24.50 22.53
CA GLU A 221 -7.26 23.04 22.63
C GLU A 221 -6.73 22.46 21.34
N SER A 222 -7.31 22.80 20.18
CA SER A 222 -6.86 22.34 18.87
C SER A 222 -5.44 22.81 18.55
N LYS A 223 -5.09 24.05 18.91
CA LYS A 223 -3.72 24.56 18.77
C LYS A 223 -2.73 23.79 19.64
N THR A 224 -3.04 23.60 20.92
CA THR A 224 -2.18 22.84 21.84
C THR A 224 -1.97 21.40 21.36
N ARG A 225 -3.01 20.74 20.84
CA ARG A 225 -2.88 19.40 20.25
C ARG A 225 -1.94 19.40 19.05
N PHE A 226 -2.05 20.39 18.18
CA PHE A 226 -1.23 20.47 16.98
C PHE A 226 0.22 20.80 17.32
N ASP A 227 0.48 21.70 18.26
CA ASP A 227 1.81 22.03 18.75
C ASP A 227 2.48 20.79 19.38
N TYR A 228 1.74 20.02 20.17
CA TYR A 228 2.27 18.79 20.76
C TYR A 228 2.57 17.71 19.72
N LEU A 229 1.78 17.60 18.65
CA LEU A 229 2.12 16.72 17.53
C LEU A 229 3.48 17.10 16.90
N GLN A 230 3.70 18.39 16.69
CA GLN A 230 4.96 18.90 16.13
C GLN A 230 6.15 18.56 17.03
N GLU A 231 6.02 18.74 18.35
CA GLU A 231 7.06 18.37 19.32
C GLU A 231 7.39 16.85 19.25
N LEU A 232 6.35 16.00 19.14
CA LEU A 232 6.54 14.56 19.03
C LEU A 232 7.25 14.18 17.72
N LEU A 233 6.90 14.80 16.58
CA LEU A 233 7.56 14.55 15.28
C LEU A 233 9.03 14.98 15.31
N VAL A 234 9.35 16.10 15.94
CA VAL A 234 10.74 16.55 16.17
C VAL A 234 11.52 15.52 16.98
N ASN A 235 10.94 15.04 18.08
CA ASN A 235 11.57 14.01 18.94
C ASN A 235 11.80 12.69 18.18
N LEU A 236 10.90 12.32 17.28
CA LEU A 236 11.01 11.14 16.41
C LEU A 236 11.98 11.38 15.22
N LYS A 237 12.51 12.61 15.06
CA LYS A 237 13.37 13.02 13.95
C LYS A 237 12.71 12.82 12.58
N ILE A 238 11.42 13.03 12.49
CA ILE A 238 10.66 13.00 11.26
C ILE A 238 10.53 14.45 10.78
N PRO A 239 11.18 14.84 9.66
CA PRO A 239 11.04 16.18 9.11
C PRO A 239 9.62 16.36 8.58
N TYR A 240 9.05 17.53 8.76
CA TYR A 240 7.71 17.88 8.28
C TYR A 240 7.64 19.35 7.85
N GLU A 241 6.64 19.63 7.04
CA GLU A 241 6.23 20.97 6.64
C GLU A 241 4.77 21.20 7.07
N ILE A 242 4.44 22.40 7.52
CA ILE A 242 3.06 22.77 7.82
C ILE A 242 2.42 23.30 6.54
N ASN A 243 1.34 22.65 6.11
CA ASN A 243 0.57 23.08 4.96
C ASN A 243 -0.87 23.40 5.37
N TYR A 244 -1.15 24.67 5.67
CA TYR A 244 -2.49 25.13 6.09
C TYR A 244 -3.60 24.93 5.04
N ASN A 245 -3.23 24.71 3.77
CA ASN A 245 -4.17 24.39 2.70
C ASN A 245 -4.43 22.87 2.56
N LEU A 246 -3.75 22.05 3.34
CA LEU A 246 -3.95 20.61 3.30
C LEU A 246 -5.34 20.26 3.86
N VAL A 247 -6.25 19.91 2.97
CA VAL A 247 -7.56 19.33 3.26
C VAL A 247 -7.63 17.91 2.70
N ARG A 248 -8.50 17.09 3.26
CA ARG A 248 -8.66 15.69 2.82
C ARG A 248 -9.87 15.51 1.92
N GLY A 249 -9.77 14.57 1.01
CA GLY A 249 -10.81 14.23 0.03
C GLY A 249 -12.08 13.59 0.61
N LEU A 250 -12.15 13.34 1.92
CA LEU A 250 -13.25 12.67 2.63
C LEU A 250 -13.67 13.53 3.81
N ASP A 251 -14.97 13.61 4.09
CA ASP A 251 -15.51 14.61 5.03
C ASP A 251 -15.37 14.22 6.51
N TYR A 252 -15.03 12.98 6.81
CA TYR A 252 -14.92 12.48 8.19
C TYR A 252 -13.69 12.97 8.97
N TYR A 253 -12.71 13.60 8.33
CA TYR A 253 -11.48 14.01 9.00
C TYR A 253 -11.69 15.18 9.97
N SER A 254 -10.97 15.15 11.10
CA SER A 254 -10.90 16.17 12.14
C SER A 254 -9.47 16.27 12.68
N HIS A 255 -9.14 17.34 13.39
CA HIS A 255 -7.82 17.55 14.00
C HIS A 255 -6.65 17.26 13.04
N THR A 256 -5.85 16.27 13.32
CA THR A 256 -4.65 15.94 12.52
C THR A 256 -4.99 15.48 11.11
N ALA A 257 -4.46 16.16 10.11
CA ALA A 257 -4.42 15.72 8.71
C ALA A 257 -2.96 15.68 8.25
N PHE A 258 -2.60 14.71 7.44
CA PHE A 258 -1.26 14.61 6.88
C PHE A 258 -1.22 13.96 5.51
N GLU A 259 -0.19 14.31 4.74
CA GLU A 259 0.19 13.64 3.51
C GLU A 259 1.70 13.40 3.49
N ILE A 260 2.10 12.25 2.93
CA ILE A 260 3.49 12.03 2.56
C ILE A 260 3.55 12.04 1.05
N THR A 261 4.35 12.95 0.52
CA THR A 261 4.49 13.20 -0.91
C THR A 261 5.87 12.81 -1.42
N SER A 262 6.00 12.66 -2.75
CA SER A 262 7.27 12.46 -3.43
C SER A 262 7.26 13.20 -4.77
N ASP A 263 8.28 13.97 -5.06
CA ASP A 263 8.39 14.76 -6.29
C ASP A 263 8.49 13.90 -7.57
N HIS A 264 8.86 12.63 -7.42
CA HIS A 264 8.98 11.70 -8.55
C HIS A 264 7.63 11.32 -9.20
N LEU A 265 6.49 11.69 -8.61
CA LEU A 265 5.15 11.46 -9.18
C LEU A 265 4.57 12.70 -9.90
N GLY A 266 5.31 13.79 -10.01
CA GLY A 266 4.86 15.03 -10.64
C GLY A 266 3.62 15.61 -9.93
N SER A 267 2.59 16.03 -10.69
CA SER A 267 1.36 16.61 -10.13
C SER A 267 0.53 15.67 -9.24
N GLN A 268 0.92 14.43 -9.09
CA GLN A 268 0.26 13.39 -8.28
C GLN A 268 1.13 12.98 -7.09
N ALA A 269 1.79 13.93 -6.48
CA ALA A 269 2.85 13.74 -5.47
C ALA A 269 2.48 12.87 -4.26
N THR A 270 1.21 12.80 -3.87
CA THR A 270 0.75 12.07 -2.67
C THR A 270 0.95 10.56 -2.79
N VAL A 271 1.75 10.00 -1.92
CA VAL A 271 2.01 8.55 -1.77
C VAL A 271 1.14 7.97 -0.65
N CYS A 272 1.11 8.62 0.51
CA CYS A 272 0.35 8.25 1.69
C CYS A 272 -0.50 9.43 2.13
N GLY A 273 -1.73 9.17 2.52
CA GLY A 273 -2.57 10.20 3.08
C GLY A 273 -3.42 9.69 4.22
N GLY A 274 -3.53 10.48 5.27
CA GLY A 274 -4.23 10.10 6.48
C GLY A 274 -4.65 11.27 7.35
N GLY A 275 -5.14 10.94 8.52
CA GLY A 275 -5.57 11.89 9.53
C GLY A 275 -6.51 11.29 10.55
N ARG A 276 -6.95 12.10 11.49
CA ARG A 276 -7.89 11.75 12.56
C ARG A 276 -9.33 11.83 12.07
N TYR A 277 -10.17 10.92 12.56
CA TYR A 277 -11.59 10.82 12.15
C TYR A 277 -12.47 10.36 13.33
N ASP A 278 -12.55 11.17 14.36
CA ASP A 278 -13.17 10.82 15.65
C ASP A 278 -14.70 10.59 15.57
N GLY A 279 -15.36 11.11 14.53
CA GLY A 279 -16.82 10.98 14.33
C GLY A 279 -17.28 9.69 13.66
N LEU A 280 -16.44 9.06 12.82
CA LEU A 280 -16.84 8.00 11.88
C LEU A 280 -17.47 6.77 12.56
N ILE A 281 -16.91 6.32 13.68
CA ILE A 281 -17.43 5.14 14.39
C ILE A 281 -18.86 5.40 14.93
N SER A 282 -19.10 6.59 15.47
CA SER A 282 -20.43 6.98 15.99
C SER A 282 -21.44 7.22 14.86
N GLU A 283 -21.03 7.77 13.73
CA GLU A 283 -21.86 7.93 12.54
C GLU A 283 -22.33 6.58 11.98
N LEU A 284 -21.52 5.53 12.13
CA LEU A 284 -21.87 4.16 11.75
C LEU A 284 -22.65 3.40 12.85
N GLY A 285 -23.07 4.08 13.92
CA GLY A 285 -23.88 3.50 15.00
C GLY A 285 -23.10 2.85 16.13
N GLY A 286 -21.79 3.07 16.19
CA GLY A 286 -20.92 2.63 17.28
C GLY A 286 -20.80 3.67 18.41
N PRO A 287 -19.96 3.41 19.43
CA PRO A 287 -19.65 4.38 20.47
C PRO A 287 -18.76 5.51 19.92
N GLN A 288 -18.67 6.62 20.65
CA GLN A 288 -17.61 7.59 20.38
C GLN A 288 -16.24 6.96 20.55
N ALA A 289 -15.43 6.99 19.49
CA ALA A 289 -14.13 6.33 19.47
C ALA A 289 -13.15 7.19 18.66
N PRO A 290 -12.29 7.97 19.33
CA PRO A 290 -11.24 8.72 18.67
C PRO A 290 -10.37 7.81 17.80
N SER A 291 -10.19 8.18 16.56
CA SER A 291 -9.59 7.30 15.55
C SER A 291 -8.64 8.06 14.64
N ILE A 292 -7.56 7.41 14.24
CA ILE A 292 -6.61 7.94 13.26
C ILE A 292 -6.10 6.82 12.37
N GLY A 293 -5.90 7.13 11.09
CA GLY A 293 -5.39 6.16 10.15
C GLY A 293 -4.84 6.79 8.88
N TRP A 294 -4.34 5.94 8.00
CA TRP A 294 -3.86 6.34 6.68
C TRP A 294 -4.01 5.21 5.67
N ALA A 295 -3.99 5.60 4.41
CA ALA A 295 -3.95 4.67 3.29
C ALA A 295 -2.88 5.06 2.25
N ILE A 296 -2.26 4.04 1.66
CA ILE A 296 -1.28 4.12 0.58
C ILE A 296 -1.84 3.40 -0.64
N GLY A 297 -1.76 4.04 -1.82
CA GLY A 297 -2.03 3.38 -3.09
C GLY A 297 -0.83 2.54 -3.53
N MET A 298 -1.03 1.22 -3.62
CA MET A 298 0.03 0.26 -3.95
C MET A 298 0.64 0.51 -5.33
N GLU A 299 -0.16 0.87 -6.32
CA GLU A 299 0.29 1.14 -7.67
C GLU A 299 1.31 2.29 -7.71
N ARG A 300 1.06 3.36 -6.95
CA ARG A 300 1.99 4.49 -6.82
C ARG A 300 3.26 4.08 -6.09
N LEU A 301 3.11 3.34 -5.00
CA LEU A 301 4.23 2.83 -4.21
C LEU A 301 5.17 1.97 -5.06
N ILE A 302 4.61 1.06 -5.88
CA ILE A 302 5.37 0.20 -6.79
C ILE A 302 6.10 1.03 -7.88
N ILE A 303 5.45 2.04 -8.44
CA ILE A 303 6.08 2.93 -9.44
C ILE A 303 7.27 3.66 -8.83
N LEU A 304 7.12 4.21 -7.64
CA LEU A 304 8.19 4.93 -6.94
C LEU A 304 9.35 4.05 -6.51
N ALA A 305 9.05 2.85 -6.02
CA ALA A 305 10.07 1.91 -5.58
C ALA A 305 10.90 1.35 -6.74
N GLY A 306 10.32 1.30 -7.96
CA GLY A 306 11.00 0.96 -9.20
C GLY A 306 11.78 -0.35 -9.11
N ASP A 307 12.99 -0.36 -9.66
CA ASP A 307 13.85 -1.55 -9.73
C ASP A 307 14.30 -2.08 -8.36
N LYS A 308 14.20 -1.29 -7.29
CA LYS A 308 14.60 -1.69 -5.93
C LYS A 308 13.78 -2.88 -5.41
N ILE A 309 12.52 -2.99 -5.85
CA ILE A 309 11.62 -4.07 -5.45
C ILE A 309 11.43 -5.14 -6.55
N LEU A 310 11.90 -4.89 -7.78
CA LEU A 310 11.70 -5.77 -8.94
C LEU A 310 12.77 -6.86 -9.07
N GLN A 311 13.56 -7.14 -8.03
CA GLN A 311 14.53 -8.24 -8.07
C GLN A 311 13.81 -9.56 -8.26
N SER A 312 13.83 -10.08 -9.48
CA SER A 312 13.33 -11.43 -9.76
C SER A 312 14.18 -12.46 -9.00
N LYS A 313 13.53 -13.29 -8.20
CA LYS A 313 14.20 -14.46 -7.64
C LYS A 313 14.55 -15.37 -8.79
N SER A 314 15.84 -15.49 -9.12
CA SER A 314 16.33 -16.50 -10.05
C SER A 314 16.31 -17.88 -9.39
N PRO A 315 16.14 -18.95 -10.14
CA PRO A 315 16.27 -20.32 -9.61
C PRO A 315 17.63 -20.53 -8.96
N ASP A 316 17.65 -21.21 -7.83
CA ASP A 316 18.91 -21.68 -7.27
C ASP A 316 19.49 -22.77 -8.14
N VAL A 317 18.65 -23.70 -8.63
CA VAL A 317 19.06 -24.79 -9.51
C VAL A 317 18.12 -24.93 -10.70
N TYR A 318 18.67 -25.12 -11.87
CA TYR A 318 17.96 -25.54 -13.07
C TYR A 318 18.35 -26.99 -13.38
N VAL A 319 17.39 -27.93 -13.32
CA VAL A 319 17.63 -29.35 -13.53
C VAL A 319 17.50 -29.68 -15.02
N ILE A 320 18.54 -30.22 -15.62
CA ILE A 320 18.60 -30.63 -17.01
C ILE A 320 18.81 -32.16 -17.09
N HIS A 321 18.12 -32.80 -18.03
CA HIS A 321 18.17 -34.26 -18.13
C HIS A 321 18.03 -34.74 -19.57
N LYS A 322 18.52 -35.98 -19.84
CA LYS A 322 18.32 -36.63 -21.12
C LYS A 322 18.28 -38.16 -20.96
N GLY A 323 17.20 -38.77 -21.49
CA GLY A 323 16.92 -40.19 -21.39
C GLY A 323 15.79 -40.50 -20.40
N LYS A 324 15.02 -41.56 -20.65
CA LYS A 324 13.83 -41.90 -19.87
C LYS A 324 14.09 -42.15 -18.37
N LYS A 325 15.20 -42.85 -18.06
CA LYS A 325 15.62 -43.09 -16.67
C LYS A 325 16.09 -41.80 -16.00
N ALA A 326 16.80 -40.95 -16.74
CA ALA A 326 17.25 -39.64 -16.26
C ALA A 326 16.08 -38.68 -16.00
N GLU A 327 15.05 -38.72 -16.81
CA GLU A 327 13.80 -37.93 -16.60
C GLU A 327 13.12 -38.31 -15.30
N GLN A 328 12.96 -39.60 -15.01
CA GLN A 328 12.37 -40.07 -13.76
C GLN A 328 13.20 -39.66 -12.55
N LEU A 329 14.52 -39.80 -12.61
CA LEU A 329 15.41 -39.38 -11.54
C LEU A 329 15.42 -37.85 -11.36
N ALA A 330 15.42 -37.10 -12.46
CA ALA A 330 15.37 -35.65 -12.43
C ALA A 330 14.09 -35.11 -11.72
N LEU A 331 12.93 -35.72 -11.98
CA LEU A 331 11.70 -35.41 -11.31
C LEU A 331 11.77 -35.73 -9.80
N GLU A 332 12.25 -36.93 -9.45
CA GLU A 332 12.44 -37.36 -8.05
C GLU A 332 13.31 -36.36 -7.28
N ILE A 333 14.51 -36.06 -7.79
CA ILE A 333 15.47 -35.15 -7.17
C ILE A 333 14.92 -33.71 -7.10
N THR A 334 14.23 -33.24 -8.15
CA THR A 334 13.58 -31.91 -8.13
C THR A 334 12.59 -31.79 -7.00
N CYS A 335 11.73 -32.80 -6.80
CA CYS A 335 10.75 -32.81 -5.71
C CYS A 335 11.42 -32.80 -4.34
N GLN A 336 12.49 -33.58 -4.16
CA GLN A 336 13.24 -33.64 -2.91
C GLN A 336 13.95 -32.32 -2.60
N LEU A 337 14.62 -31.69 -3.58
CA LEU A 337 15.29 -30.40 -3.40
C LEU A 337 14.31 -29.25 -3.09
N ARG A 338 13.11 -29.27 -3.64
CA ARG A 338 12.08 -28.27 -3.34
C ARG A 338 11.65 -28.25 -1.87
N SER A 339 11.76 -29.39 -1.16
CA SER A 339 11.44 -29.44 0.28
C SER A 339 12.49 -28.74 1.15
N SER A 340 13.63 -28.33 0.58
CA SER A 340 14.74 -27.66 1.28
C SER A 340 14.73 -26.13 1.10
N ASN A 341 13.60 -25.50 0.82
CA ASN A 341 13.47 -24.06 0.61
C ASN A 341 14.27 -23.49 -0.58
N LEU A 342 14.68 -24.33 -1.52
CA LEU A 342 15.37 -23.95 -2.74
C LEU A 342 14.39 -23.74 -3.90
N ILE A 343 14.67 -22.76 -4.76
CA ILE A 343 13.91 -22.54 -5.99
C ILE A 343 14.50 -23.44 -7.08
N ILE A 344 13.78 -24.49 -7.45
CA ILE A 344 14.22 -25.48 -8.42
C ILE A 344 13.33 -25.47 -9.65
N GLU A 345 13.92 -25.23 -10.81
CA GLU A 345 13.27 -25.40 -12.12
C GLU A 345 13.72 -26.69 -12.78
N LEU A 346 12.79 -27.41 -13.38
CA LEU A 346 13.05 -28.64 -14.17
C LEU A 346 12.79 -28.36 -15.64
N ASP A 347 13.70 -28.82 -16.51
CA ASP A 347 13.50 -28.75 -17.95
C ASP A 347 12.55 -29.86 -18.43
N TYR A 348 11.44 -29.48 -19.05
CA TYR A 348 10.42 -30.42 -19.55
C TYR A 348 10.54 -30.71 -21.06
N SER A 349 11.56 -30.16 -21.74
CA SER A 349 11.58 -30.15 -23.20
C SER A 349 12.07 -31.44 -23.83
N GLY A 350 12.76 -32.32 -23.10
CA GLY A 350 13.44 -33.51 -23.63
C GLY A 350 14.48 -33.21 -24.70
N SER A 351 14.86 -31.93 -24.89
CA SER A 351 15.79 -31.51 -25.95
C SER A 351 17.25 -31.84 -25.60
N SER A 352 18.19 -31.54 -26.52
CA SER A 352 19.62 -31.74 -26.25
C SER A 352 20.11 -30.90 -25.07
N PHE A 353 21.13 -31.37 -24.36
CA PHE A 353 21.77 -30.67 -23.26
C PHE A 353 22.13 -29.20 -23.61
N SER A 354 22.69 -28.97 -24.79
CA SER A 354 23.04 -27.63 -25.26
C SER A 354 21.83 -26.66 -25.24
N LYS A 355 20.63 -27.12 -25.66
CA LYS A 355 19.41 -26.31 -25.63
C LYS A 355 18.89 -26.11 -24.21
N GLN A 356 18.99 -27.13 -23.35
CA GLN A 356 18.60 -27.05 -21.93
C GLN A 356 19.54 -26.10 -21.17
N PHE A 357 20.86 -26.15 -21.39
CA PHE A 357 21.80 -25.19 -20.80
C PHE A 357 21.50 -23.73 -21.22
N LYS A 358 21.13 -23.49 -22.49
CA LYS A 358 20.71 -22.14 -22.92
C LYS A 358 19.48 -21.64 -22.16
N ARG A 359 18.52 -22.52 -21.81
CA ARG A 359 17.37 -22.17 -20.99
C ARG A 359 17.77 -21.94 -19.54
N ALA A 360 18.63 -22.79 -18.99
CA ALA A 360 19.17 -22.59 -17.64
C ALA A 360 19.92 -21.25 -17.51
N ASP A 361 20.66 -20.85 -18.53
CA ASP A 361 21.32 -19.55 -18.56
C ASP A 361 20.29 -18.39 -18.65
N LYS A 362 19.28 -18.53 -19.52
CA LYS A 362 18.21 -17.55 -19.67
C LYS A 362 17.38 -17.38 -18.39
N SER A 363 17.16 -18.46 -17.61
CA SER A 363 16.45 -18.41 -16.33
C SER A 363 17.25 -17.71 -15.23
N ARG A 364 18.52 -17.39 -15.45
CA ARG A 364 19.45 -16.85 -14.48
C ARG A 364 19.72 -17.77 -13.28
N ALA A 365 19.49 -19.07 -13.42
CA ALA A 365 19.82 -20.04 -12.38
C ALA A 365 21.29 -19.93 -11.94
N LYS A 366 21.53 -20.12 -10.64
CA LYS A 366 22.91 -20.13 -10.10
C LYS A 366 23.65 -21.39 -10.49
N TRP A 367 22.94 -22.50 -10.48
CA TRP A 367 23.48 -23.84 -10.73
C TRP A 367 22.66 -24.60 -11.78
N ALA A 368 23.29 -25.47 -12.52
CA ALA A 368 22.65 -26.51 -13.32
C ALA A 368 22.93 -27.88 -12.68
N LEU A 369 21.87 -28.66 -12.44
CA LEU A 369 21.99 -30.06 -12.07
C LEU A 369 21.78 -30.92 -13.32
N VAL A 370 22.82 -31.70 -13.71
CA VAL A 370 22.84 -32.46 -14.94
C VAL A 370 22.61 -33.92 -14.62
N ILE A 371 21.66 -34.56 -15.29
CA ILE A 371 21.33 -35.97 -15.13
C ILE A 371 21.18 -36.57 -16.51
N GLY A 372 22.23 -37.30 -16.95
CA GLY A 372 22.23 -38.08 -18.18
C GLY A 372 22.20 -39.56 -17.90
N GLU A 373 22.35 -40.38 -18.95
CA GLU A 373 22.40 -41.83 -18.81
C GLU A 373 23.65 -42.27 -18.05
N ASP A 374 24.77 -41.58 -18.22
CA ASP A 374 26.02 -41.84 -17.50
C ASP A 374 25.87 -41.58 -16.00
N GLU A 375 25.28 -40.46 -15.62
CA GLU A 375 25.01 -40.10 -14.23
C GLU A 375 24.06 -41.12 -13.56
N VAL A 376 23.01 -41.52 -14.27
CA VAL A 376 22.07 -42.55 -13.79
C VAL A 376 22.81 -43.90 -13.59
N SER A 377 23.64 -44.32 -14.55
CA SER A 377 24.35 -45.61 -14.48
C SER A 377 25.35 -45.67 -13.33
N LYS A 378 25.97 -44.52 -13.00
CA LYS A 378 26.96 -44.37 -11.91
C LYS A 378 26.34 -44.04 -10.57
N GLY A 379 25.02 -43.79 -10.51
CA GLY A 379 24.35 -43.33 -9.30
C GLY A 379 24.82 -41.93 -8.82
N GLN A 380 25.17 -41.06 -9.75
CA GLN A 380 25.78 -39.78 -9.51
C GLN A 380 24.89 -38.63 -10.00
N LEU A 381 25.11 -37.43 -9.43
CA LEU A 381 24.48 -36.15 -9.82
C LEU A 381 25.62 -35.18 -10.12
N LEU A 382 25.63 -34.59 -11.33
CA LEU A 382 26.64 -33.62 -11.73
C LEU A 382 26.04 -32.18 -11.55
N MET A 383 26.64 -31.37 -10.69
CA MET A 383 26.24 -29.98 -10.46
C MET A 383 27.27 -29.04 -11.10
N LYS A 384 26.80 -28.10 -11.93
CA LYS A 384 27.63 -27.11 -12.62
C LYS A 384 27.25 -25.70 -12.19
N LYS A 385 28.25 -24.89 -11.78
CA LYS A 385 28.04 -23.47 -11.48
C LYS A 385 27.87 -22.70 -12.77
N LEU A 386 26.75 -22.01 -12.94
CA LEU A 386 26.45 -21.24 -14.15
C LEU A 386 26.89 -19.76 -14.01
N ARG A 387 26.96 -19.24 -12.78
CA ARG A 387 27.26 -17.84 -12.50
C ARG A 387 28.30 -17.73 -11.41
N ASP A 388 29.48 -17.24 -11.78
CA ASP A 388 30.44 -16.45 -11.03
C ASP A 388 31.54 -16.00 -11.97
N LYS A 389 31.87 -14.71 -11.93
CA LYS A 389 32.94 -14.13 -12.73
C LYS A 389 34.23 -13.91 -11.93
N GLN A 390 34.28 -14.34 -10.67
CA GLN A 390 35.51 -14.23 -9.90
C GLN A 390 36.51 -15.31 -10.36
N LYS A 391 37.70 -14.82 -10.62
CA LYS A 391 38.82 -15.53 -11.27
C LYS A 391 39.57 -16.48 -10.33
N ASP A 392 38.91 -17.12 -9.35
CA ASP A 392 39.60 -18.06 -8.49
C ASP A 392 39.21 -19.51 -8.83
N GLU A 393 40.20 -20.37 -8.82
CA GLU A 393 40.27 -21.75 -9.32
C GLU A 393 39.43 -22.80 -8.54
N GLU A 394 38.27 -22.40 -7.96
CA GLU A 394 37.33 -23.42 -7.45
C GLU A 394 36.66 -24.16 -8.61
N SER A 395 36.66 -25.49 -8.53
CA SER A 395 36.04 -26.33 -9.55
C SER A 395 34.60 -25.89 -9.84
N ARG A 396 34.31 -25.64 -11.13
CA ARG A 396 32.96 -25.27 -11.59
C ARG A 396 31.99 -26.46 -11.61
N GLU A 397 32.46 -27.63 -11.31
CA GLU A 397 31.71 -28.88 -11.36
C GLU A 397 31.90 -29.67 -10.07
N TYR A 398 30.81 -30.22 -9.57
CA TYR A 398 30.78 -31.05 -8.37
C TYR A 398 29.97 -32.30 -8.66
N ILE A 399 30.45 -33.44 -8.18
CA ILE A 399 29.79 -34.72 -8.34
C ILE A 399 29.34 -35.19 -6.95
N PHE A 400 28.07 -35.53 -6.84
CA PHE A 400 27.44 -36.04 -5.63
C PHE A 400 26.92 -37.46 -5.88
N SER A 401 26.90 -38.29 -4.84
CA SER A 401 26.14 -39.53 -4.91
C SER A 401 24.63 -39.23 -4.90
N LYS A 402 23.85 -39.99 -5.69
CA LYS A 402 22.39 -39.92 -5.63
C LYS A 402 21.83 -40.11 -4.22
N GLY A 403 22.49 -40.89 -3.38
CA GLY A 403 22.08 -41.17 -1.99
C GLY A 403 22.45 -40.06 -0.98
N ASP A 404 23.24 -39.06 -1.38
CA ASP A 404 23.75 -38.03 -0.48
C ASP A 404 23.30 -36.62 -0.88
N LEU A 405 21.98 -36.42 -0.91
CA LEU A 405 21.39 -35.14 -1.25
C LEU A 405 21.65 -34.07 -0.17
N ASP A 406 21.92 -34.48 1.07
CA ASP A 406 22.21 -33.52 2.16
C ASP A 406 23.52 -32.78 1.88
N GLN A 407 24.55 -33.41 1.33
CA GLN A 407 25.77 -32.71 0.94
C GLN A 407 25.53 -31.74 -0.22
N LEU A 408 24.73 -32.14 -1.20
CA LEU A 408 24.35 -31.27 -2.31
C LEU A 408 23.58 -30.05 -1.82
N ILE A 409 22.58 -30.23 -0.93
CA ILE A 409 21.81 -29.14 -0.32
C ILE A 409 22.71 -28.21 0.48
N LYS A 410 23.59 -28.73 1.32
CA LYS A 410 24.57 -27.92 2.06
C LYS A 410 25.43 -27.06 1.15
N LYS A 411 25.89 -27.61 0.00
CA LYS A 411 26.66 -26.83 -0.99
C LYS A 411 25.84 -25.76 -1.70
N LEU A 412 24.53 -25.96 -1.89
CA LEU A 412 23.63 -24.97 -2.51
C LEU A 412 23.28 -23.81 -1.60
N ILE A 413 23.28 -24.04 -0.29
CA ILE A 413 22.89 -23.03 0.72
C ILE A 413 24.14 -22.25 1.20
N ALA A 414 25.33 -22.84 1.15
CA ALA A 414 26.60 -22.19 1.45
C ALA A 414 26.99 -21.15 0.38
#